data_eba5ce71d1d0b36f3b80a551d767c0da
#
_entry.id   eba5ce71d1d0b36f3b80a551d767c0da
#
_cell.length_a   1.000
_cell.length_b   1.000
_cell.length_c   1.000
_cell.angle_alpha   90.00
_cell.angle_beta   90.00
_cell.angle_gamma   90.00
#
_symmetry.space_group_name_H-M   'P 1'
#
loop_
_entity.id
_entity.type
_entity.pdbx_description
1 polymer ?
#
loop_
_entity_poly.entity_id
_entity_poly.type
_entity_poly.pdbx_seq_one_letter_code
_entity_poly.pdbx_strand_id
1 'polypeptide(L)'
;MPWIAKEAGLFKKYHLDFDLVHIASSPTVTAAMLGGNAEVALTGGEGIIRAYVQGATDFVFIGSVKNILTHSLLAKPEIKRMEDLKGKKIGINRIGSNPHYFTVQVLRQAGVDTRDVQFIQAGGPIETMAALVAGNLDAAALAPPADARAVAAGFPMLIYGPELRLPYVAAAFVSRRPTLAQRPQVIGQFTRVMAEAAKIQHTDKEFVYKVLGKYLRLTDRKILDSSYDSEIKFLEPRLEIKPEGIQAILEEVAKVDPRAKQVKVEDLIDRRYLDELDKSGLFAKLWDGKK
;
A
#
# COMPACT_ATOMS: atom_id res chain seq x y z
N MET A 1 -4.09 5.32 7.39
CA MET A 1 -5.54 5.46 7.66
C MET A 1 -5.97 4.78 8.97
N PRO A 2 -5.74 3.50 9.27
CA PRO A 2 -6.16 2.89 10.56
C PRO A 2 -5.63 3.59 11.81
N TRP A 3 -4.40 4.10 11.78
CA TRP A 3 -3.85 4.92 12.89
C TRP A 3 -4.64 6.21 13.09
N ILE A 4 -5.06 6.88 12.01
CA ILE A 4 -5.90 8.07 12.05
C ILE A 4 -7.25 7.73 12.69
N ALA A 5 -7.88 6.64 12.25
CA ALA A 5 -9.13 6.17 12.82
C ALA A 5 -9.01 5.89 14.34
N LYS A 6 -7.92 5.27 14.77
CA LYS A 6 -7.64 4.95 16.18
C LYS A 6 -7.48 6.22 17.01
N GLU A 7 -6.61 7.14 16.56
CA GLU A 7 -6.33 8.38 17.30
C GLU A 7 -7.52 9.35 17.31
N ALA A 8 -8.37 9.32 16.28
CA ALA A 8 -9.63 10.07 16.21
C ALA A 8 -10.78 9.42 17.00
N GLY A 9 -10.55 8.26 17.63
CA GLY A 9 -11.57 7.57 18.44
C GLY A 9 -12.71 6.97 17.61
N LEU A 10 -12.54 6.80 16.29
CA LEU A 10 -13.60 6.35 15.40
C LEU A 10 -14.03 4.91 15.67
N PHE A 11 -13.12 4.02 16.04
CA PHE A 11 -13.47 2.64 16.41
C PHE A 11 -14.45 2.65 17.61
N LYS A 12 -14.15 3.44 18.65
CA LYS A 12 -15.03 3.60 19.82
C LYS A 12 -16.38 4.22 19.44
N LYS A 13 -16.37 5.23 18.56
CA LYS A 13 -17.60 5.88 18.04
C LYS A 13 -18.57 4.88 17.41
N TYR A 14 -18.03 3.87 16.72
CA TYR A 14 -18.81 2.83 16.04
C TYR A 14 -18.91 1.52 16.83
N HIS A 15 -18.59 1.55 18.14
CA HIS A 15 -18.65 0.39 19.05
C HIS A 15 -17.85 -0.84 18.53
N LEU A 16 -16.71 -0.57 17.88
CA LEU A 16 -15.78 -1.60 17.44
C LEU A 16 -14.66 -1.76 18.47
N ASP A 17 -14.55 -2.95 19.04
CA ASP A 17 -13.34 -3.39 19.70
C ASP A 17 -12.36 -3.87 18.63
N PHE A 18 -11.21 -3.20 18.49
CA PHE A 18 -10.34 -3.35 17.33
C PHE A 18 -8.88 -3.37 17.74
N ASP A 19 -8.27 -4.55 17.60
CA ASP A 19 -6.85 -4.73 17.74
C ASP A 19 -6.12 -4.39 16.43
N LEU A 20 -5.25 -3.40 16.49
CA LEU A 20 -4.46 -2.94 15.33
C LEU A 20 -3.01 -3.41 15.43
N VAL A 21 -2.65 -4.37 14.59
CA VAL A 21 -1.30 -4.91 14.48
C VAL A 21 -0.62 -4.40 13.21
N HIS A 22 0.55 -3.78 13.35
CA HIS A 22 1.36 -3.36 12.22
C HIS A 22 2.31 -4.47 11.76
N ILE A 23 2.22 -4.83 10.48
CA ILE A 23 3.10 -5.81 9.82
C ILE A 23 3.75 -5.13 8.62
N ALA A 24 5.08 -5.13 8.56
CA ALA A 24 5.86 -4.31 7.63
C ALA A 24 5.86 -4.80 6.17
N SER A 25 5.27 -5.96 5.85
CA SER A 25 5.28 -6.48 4.47
C SER A 25 3.99 -7.18 4.07
N SER A 26 3.51 -6.93 2.85
CA SER A 26 2.28 -7.51 2.31
C SER A 26 2.30 -9.05 2.28
N PRO A 27 3.37 -9.75 1.89
CA PRO A 27 3.40 -11.21 1.96
C PRO A 27 3.20 -11.77 3.37
N THR A 28 3.75 -11.10 4.39
CA THR A 28 3.55 -11.51 5.80
C THR A 28 2.10 -11.27 6.26
N VAL A 29 1.48 -10.16 5.82
CA VAL A 29 0.05 -9.89 6.06
C VAL A 29 -0.80 -10.98 5.42
N THR A 30 -0.52 -11.35 4.17
CA THR A 30 -1.24 -12.43 3.47
C THR A 30 -1.16 -13.75 4.24
N ALA A 31 0.04 -14.11 4.74
CA ALA A 31 0.24 -15.31 5.54
C ALA A 31 -0.57 -15.27 6.86
N ALA A 32 -0.61 -14.12 7.54
CA ALA A 32 -1.41 -13.96 8.76
C ALA A 32 -2.91 -14.12 8.48
N MET A 33 -3.42 -13.60 7.36
CA MET A 33 -4.82 -13.79 6.95
C MET A 33 -5.14 -15.22 6.57
N LEU A 34 -4.24 -15.93 5.87
CA LEU A 34 -4.38 -17.34 5.54
C LEU A 34 -4.45 -18.20 6.81
N GLY A 35 -3.64 -17.85 7.83
CA GLY A 35 -3.63 -18.50 9.14
C GLY A 35 -4.81 -18.14 10.05
N GLY A 36 -5.73 -17.25 9.61
CA GLY A 36 -6.88 -16.79 10.41
C GLY A 36 -6.52 -15.82 11.54
N ASN A 37 -5.30 -15.27 11.55
CA ASN A 37 -4.84 -14.33 12.60
C ASN A 37 -5.27 -12.87 12.34
N ALA A 38 -5.93 -12.59 11.24
CA ALA A 38 -6.49 -11.27 10.92
C ALA A 38 -7.77 -11.42 10.11
N GLU A 39 -8.83 -10.70 10.51
CA GLU A 39 -10.13 -10.71 9.84
C GLU A 39 -10.19 -9.69 8.69
N VAL A 40 -9.54 -8.55 8.89
CA VAL A 40 -9.40 -7.49 7.89
C VAL A 40 -7.95 -7.02 7.88
N ALA A 41 -7.41 -6.79 6.70
CA ALA A 41 -6.07 -6.22 6.56
C ALA A 41 -6.09 -5.02 5.60
N LEU A 42 -5.19 -4.07 5.84
CA LEU A 42 -4.78 -3.06 4.87
C LEU A 42 -3.44 -3.49 4.29
N THR A 43 -3.41 -3.87 3.02
CA THR A 43 -2.22 -4.48 2.40
C THR A 43 -2.13 -4.19 0.90
N GLY A 44 -0.97 -4.45 0.32
CA GLY A 44 -0.80 -4.49 -1.14
C GLY A 44 -1.40 -5.75 -1.75
N GLY A 45 -1.84 -5.64 -3.00
CA GLY A 45 -2.66 -6.67 -3.66
C GLY A 45 -1.91 -7.91 -4.12
N GLU A 46 -0.58 -7.84 -4.39
CA GLU A 46 0.12 -8.95 -5.04
C GLU A 46 0.05 -10.26 -4.26
N GLY A 47 0.33 -10.21 -2.94
CA GLY A 47 0.28 -11.41 -2.08
C GLY A 47 -1.12 -12.04 -2.05
N ILE A 48 -2.16 -11.22 -1.97
CA ILE A 48 -3.57 -11.65 -1.96
C ILE A 48 -3.94 -12.30 -3.29
N ILE A 49 -3.61 -11.67 -4.42
CA ILE A 49 -3.93 -12.17 -5.74
C ILE A 49 -3.16 -13.47 -6.03
N ARG A 50 -1.89 -13.58 -5.63
CA ARG A 50 -1.13 -14.84 -5.72
C ARG A 50 -1.77 -15.95 -4.90
N ALA A 51 -2.17 -15.66 -3.66
CA ALA A 51 -2.86 -16.64 -2.82
C ALA A 51 -4.20 -17.07 -3.44
N TYR A 52 -4.95 -16.12 -4.02
CA TYR A 52 -6.20 -16.43 -4.73
C TYR A 52 -5.96 -17.36 -5.91
N VAL A 53 -5.00 -17.06 -6.77
CA VAL A 53 -4.59 -17.90 -7.93
C VAL A 53 -4.15 -19.30 -7.46
N GLN A 54 -3.56 -19.41 -6.28
CA GLN A 54 -3.11 -20.68 -5.69
C GLN A 54 -4.22 -21.46 -4.97
N GLY A 55 -5.45 -20.94 -4.94
CA GLY A 55 -6.62 -21.66 -4.43
C GLY A 55 -7.31 -21.02 -3.20
N ALA A 56 -6.79 -19.93 -2.64
CA ALA A 56 -7.45 -19.17 -1.58
C ALA A 56 -8.53 -18.23 -2.17
N THR A 57 -9.51 -18.80 -2.86
CA THR A 57 -10.51 -18.08 -3.68
C THR A 57 -11.56 -17.33 -2.88
N ASP A 58 -11.47 -17.35 -1.57
CA ASP A 58 -12.33 -16.61 -0.65
C ASP A 58 -11.81 -15.23 -0.27
N PHE A 59 -10.61 -14.83 -0.69
CA PHE A 59 -10.11 -13.46 -0.53
C PHE A 59 -10.86 -12.48 -1.43
N VAL A 60 -11.22 -11.31 -0.84
CA VAL A 60 -11.83 -10.20 -1.58
C VAL A 60 -11.33 -8.85 -1.08
N PHE A 61 -11.18 -7.92 -1.99
CA PHE A 61 -10.98 -6.51 -1.70
C PHE A 61 -12.32 -5.84 -1.41
N ILE A 62 -12.42 -5.14 -0.28
CA ILE A 62 -13.65 -4.48 0.19
C ILE A 62 -13.56 -2.95 0.17
N GLY A 63 -12.43 -2.40 -0.21
CA GLY A 63 -12.15 -0.98 -0.36
C GLY A 63 -10.68 -0.75 -0.65
N SER A 64 -10.33 0.37 -1.27
CA SER A 64 -8.94 0.72 -1.56
C SER A 64 -8.61 2.13 -1.07
N VAL A 65 -7.45 2.25 -0.44
CA VAL A 65 -6.88 3.54 -0.02
C VAL A 65 -6.03 4.14 -1.11
N LYS A 66 -5.37 3.28 -1.93
CA LYS A 66 -4.45 3.73 -2.98
C LYS A 66 -4.35 2.70 -4.11
N ASN A 67 -4.60 3.16 -5.33
CA ASN A 67 -4.65 2.32 -6.54
C ASN A 67 -3.46 2.50 -7.50
N ILE A 68 -2.41 3.16 -7.05
CA ILE A 68 -1.14 3.27 -7.78
C ILE A 68 0.04 3.08 -6.84
N LEU A 69 1.19 2.70 -7.38
CA LEU A 69 2.44 2.67 -6.62
C LEU A 69 3.05 4.07 -6.57
N THR A 70 3.39 4.50 -5.34
CA THR A 70 4.05 5.79 -5.08
C THR A 70 5.49 5.61 -4.58
N HIS A 71 6.07 4.42 -4.79
CA HIS A 71 7.48 4.18 -4.50
C HIS A 71 8.37 4.95 -5.47
N SER A 72 9.52 5.39 -4.96
CA SER A 72 10.61 5.93 -5.77
C SER A 72 11.85 5.06 -5.63
N LEU A 73 12.68 5.01 -6.67
CA LEU A 73 13.96 4.30 -6.61
C LEU A 73 15.05 5.32 -6.29
N LEU A 74 15.66 5.14 -5.13
CA LEU A 74 16.79 5.96 -4.67
C LEU A 74 18.07 5.12 -4.77
N ALA A 75 19.20 5.77 -5.06
CA ALA A 75 20.46 5.08 -5.25
C ALA A 75 21.62 5.87 -4.67
N LYS A 76 22.78 5.23 -4.53
CA LYS A 76 24.04 5.90 -4.20
C LYS A 76 24.36 6.97 -5.25
N PRO A 77 25.03 8.07 -4.86
CA PRO A 77 25.31 9.20 -5.75
C PRO A 77 26.07 8.86 -7.03
N GLU A 78 26.87 7.80 -7.05
CA GLU A 78 27.61 7.32 -8.21
C GLU A 78 26.74 6.60 -9.26
N ILE A 79 25.55 6.12 -8.87
CA ILE A 79 24.57 5.48 -9.78
C ILE A 79 23.71 6.58 -10.40
N LYS A 80 23.85 6.79 -11.71
CA LYS A 80 23.19 7.90 -12.41
C LYS A 80 22.06 7.44 -13.34
N ARG A 81 22.10 6.19 -13.78
CA ARG A 81 21.16 5.62 -14.75
C ARG A 81 20.73 4.24 -14.32
N MET A 82 19.63 3.77 -14.88
CA MET A 82 19.08 2.45 -14.55
C MET A 82 20.03 1.31 -14.94
N GLU A 83 20.81 1.48 -16.02
CA GLU A 83 21.80 0.48 -16.49
C GLU A 83 22.95 0.30 -15.48
N ASP A 84 23.26 1.33 -14.69
CA ASP A 84 24.30 1.26 -13.65
C ASP A 84 23.91 0.33 -12.49
N LEU A 85 22.62 -0.08 -12.43
CA LEU A 85 22.12 -1.04 -11.42
C LEU A 85 22.51 -2.49 -11.70
N LYS A 86 23.07 -2.81 -12.87
CA LYS A 86 23.56 -4.17 -13.15
C LYS A 86 24.63 -4.59 -12.14
N GLY A 87 24.45 -5.78 -11.58
CA GLY A 87 25.30 -6.32 -10.51
C GLY A 87 25.10 -5.67 -9.12
N LYS A 88 24.20 -4.70 -8.98
CA LYS A 88 24.02 -3.94 -7.74
C LYS A 88 22.98 -4.58 -6.81
N LYS A 89 23.08 -4.23 -5.52
CA LYS A 89 22.17 -4.64 -4.44
C LYS A 89 21.03 -3.64 -4.31
N ILE A 90 19.82 -4.08 -4.60
CA ILE A 90 18.61 -3.27 -4.50
C ILE A 90 17.78 -3.73 -3.31
N GLY A 91 17.57 -2.84 -2.35
CA GLY A 91 16.77 -3.08 -1.15
C GLY A 91 15.28 -3.09 -1.43
N ILE A 92 14.62 -4.12 -0.93
CA ILE A 92 13.17 -4.31 -0.92
C ILE A 92 12.71 -4.83 0.45
N ASN A 93 11.41 -4.75 0.75
CA ASN A 93 10.90 -5.33 1.99
C ASN A 93 11.01 -6.86 1.95
N ARG A 94 10.30 -7.46 0.99
CA ARG A 94 10.30 -8.90 0.67
C ARG A 94 10.01 -9.11 -0.81
N ILE A 95 10.36 -10.27 -1.34
CA ILE A 95 9.88 -10.71 -2.66
C ILE A 95 8.34 -10.75 -2.63
N GLY A 96 7.68 -10.22 -3.67
CA GLY A 96 6.21 -10.10 -3.75
C GLY A 96 5.61 -8.94 -2.92
N SER A 97 6.44 -8.01 -2.43
CA SER A 97 5.97 -6.77 -1.82
C SER A 97 5.87 -5.62 -2.84
N ASN A 98 5.16 -4.55 -2.47
CA ASN A 98 5.02 -3.36 -3.33
C ASN A 98 6.36 -2.82 -3.86
N PRO A 99 7.41 -2.60 -3.02
CA PRO A 99 8.70 -2.14 -3.52
C PRO A 99 9.39 -3.16 -4.44
N HIS A 100 9.17 -4.46 -4.25
CA HIS A 100 9.67 -5.47 -5.19
C HIS A 100 8.98 -5.33 -6.56
N TYR A 101 7.64 -5.33 -6.58
CA TYR A 101 6.87 -5.17 -7.81
C TYR A 101 7.27 -3.88 -8.54
N PHE A 102 7.32 -2.76 -7.83
CA PHE A 102 7.75 -1.47 -8.38
C PHE A 102 9.12 -1.57 -9.05
N THR A 103 10.11 -2.14 -8.35
CA THR A 103 11.48 -2.26 -8.87
C THR A 103 11.52 -3.12 -10.12
N VAL A 104 10.79 -4.24 -10.15
CA VAL A 104 10.68 -5.10 -11.34
C VAL A 104 10.12 -4.32 -12.54
N GLN A 105 9.07 -3.51 -12.33
CA GLN A 105 8.48 -2.73 -13.43
C GLN A 105 9.45 -1.68 -13.98
N VAL A 106 10.10 -0.90 -13.12
CA VAL A 106 11.01 0.15 -13.58
C VAL A 106 12.29 -0.39 -14.22
N LEU A 107 12.82 -1.51 -13.74
CA LEU A 107 13.95 -2.20 -14.39
C LEU A 107 13.58 -2.66 -15.80
N ARG A 108 12.42 -3.30 -15.96
CA ARG A 108 11.94 -3.75 -17.28
C ARG A 108 11.70 -2.60 -18.25
N GLN A 109 11.09 -1.50 -17.79
CA GLN A 109 10.90 -0.30 -18.61
C GLN A 109 12.23 0.30 -19.10
N ALA A 110 13.27 0.19 -18.28
CA ALA A 110 14.62 0.62 -18.63
C ALA A 110 15.44 -0.41 -19.42
N GLY A 111 14.86 -1.58 -19.74
CA GLY A 111 15.58 -2.66 -20.45
C GLY A 111 16.64 -3.39 -19.61
N VAL A 112 16.56 -3.25 -18.27
CA VAL A 112 17.45 -3.98 -17.34
C VAL A 112 16.79 -5.28 -16.91
N ASP A 113 17.47 -6.41 -17.16
CA ASP A 113 16.96 -7.72 -16.72
C ASP A 113 17.02 -7.81 -15.20
N THR A 114 15.92 -8.26 -14.59
CA THR A 114 15.86 -8.46 -13.13
C THR A 114 16.84 -9.49 -12.61
N ARG A 115 17.35 -10.38 -13.48
CA ARG A 115 18.41 -11.35 -13.16
C ARG A 115 19.80 -10.70 -13.03
N ASP A 116 19.96 -9.50 -13.60
CA ASP A 116 21.23 -8.76 -13.54
C ASP A 116 21.39 -7.95 -12.25
N VAL A 117 20.39 -7.95 -11.34
CA VAL A 117 20.44 -7.24 -10.07
C VAL A 117 20.27 -8.19 -8.88
N GLN A 118 20.69 -7.76 -7.70
CA GLN A 118 20.55 -8.54 -6.47
C GLN A 118 19.46 -7.93 -5.59
N PHE A 119 18.31 -8.58 -5.46
CA PHE A 119 17.27 -8.15 -4.52
C PHE A 119 17.63 -8.55 -3.10
N ILE A 120 17.78 -7.56 -2.22
CA ILE A 120 18.08 -7.76 -0.79
C ILE A 120 16.82 -7.49 0.02
N GLN A 121 16.34 -8.51 0.71
CA GLN A 121 15.20 -8.40 1.62
C GLN A 121 15.65 -7.75 2.93
N ALA A 122 15.51 -6.43 3.02
CA ALA A 122 16.03 -5.63 4.12
C ALA A 122 15.02 -5.37 5.26
N GLY A 123 13.81 -5.94 5.17
CA GLY A 123 12.78 -5.77 6.19
C GLY A 123 11.77 -4.68 5.82
N GLY A 124 11.38 -3.83 6.79
CA GLY A 124 10.44 -2.73 6.57
C GLY A 124 11.08 -1.52 5.88
N PRO A 125 10.29 -0.47 5.58
CA PRO A 125 10.81 0.74 4.92
C PRO A 125 11.91 1.45 5.72
N ILE A 126 11.83 1.42 7.05
CA ILE A 126 12.83 2.05 7.94
C ILE A 126 14.14 1.28 7.87
N GLU A 127 14.09 -0.04 7.97
CA GLU A 127 15.25 -0.93 7.90
C GLU A 127 15.90 -0.87 6.52
N THR A 128 15.10 -0.85 5.46
CA THR A 128 15.59 -0.73 4.08
C THR A 128 16.30 0.61 3.86
N MET A 129 15.72 1.72 4.34
CA MET A 129 16.36 3.03 4.29
C MET A 129 17.66 3.05 5.10
N ALA A 130 17.66 2.51 6.32
CA ALA A 130 18.85 2.44 7.15
C ALA A 130 19.98 1.62 6.50
N ALA A 131 19.65 0.51 5.85
CA ALA A 131 20.61 -0.31 5.11
C ALA A 131 21.21 0.42 3.90
N LEU A 132 20.42 1.26 3.21
CA LEU A 132 20.89 2.12 2.13
C LEU A 132 21.89 3.17 2.67
N VAL A 133 21.51 3.87 3.73
CA VAL A 133 22.35 4.90 4.36
C VAL A 133 23.64 4.32 4.92
N ALA A 134 23.61 3.11 5.47
CA ALA A 134 24.79 2.40 5.96
C ALA A 134 25.70 1.85 4.84
N GLY A 135 25.31 2.00 3.55
CA GLY A 135 26.09 1.53 2.41
C GLY A 135 25.97 0.03 2.11
N ASN A 136 25.11 -0.69 2.83
CA ASN A 136 24.86 -2.13 2.64
C ASN A 136 24.04 -2.43 1.37
N LEU A 137 23.34 -1.42 0.84
CA LEU A 137 22.58 -1.43 -0.41
C LEU A 137 23.15 -0.38 -1.36
N ASP A 138 22.99 -0.61 -2.66
CA ASP A 138 23.38 0.35 -3.69
C ASP A 138 22.20 1.21 -4.14
N ALA A 139 20.99 0.65 -4.08
CA ALA A 139 19.73 1.33 -4.32
C ALA A 139 18.62 0.75 -3.43
N ALA A 140 17.50 1.48 -3.29
CA ALA A 140 16.33 1.02 -2.57
C ALA A 140 15.04 1.62 -3.14
N ALA A 141 13.98 0.82 -3.20
CA ALA A 141 12.65 1.28 -3.52
C ALA A 141 11.93 1.69 -2.23
N LEU A 142 11.71 2.98 -2.05
CA LEU A 142 11.14 3.58 -0.84
C LEU A 142 9.89 4.40 -1.19
N ALA A 143 8.92 4.40 -0.28
CA ALA A 143 7.74 5.27 -0.34
C ALA A 143 7.81 6.33 0.77
N PRO A 144 7.05 7.43 0.67
CA PRO A 144 6.95 8.43 1.73
C PRO A 144 6.59 7.82 3.10
N PRO A 145 7.23 8.26 4.20
CA PRO A 145 8.25 9.32 4.28
C PRO A 145 9.70 8.82 4.16
N ALA A 146 9.95 7.54 3.89
CA ALA A 146 11.30 6.97 3.86
C ALA A 146 12.14 7.50 2.70
N ASP A 147 11.51 7.72 1.53
CA ASP A 147 12.14 8.32 0.36
C ASP A 147 12.62 9.75 0.64
N ALA A 148 11.77 10.62 1.22
CA ALA A 148 12.12 11.98 1.58
C ALA A 148 13.28 12.03 2.60
N ARG A 149 13.31 11.10 3.56
CA ARG A 149 14.40 10.97 4.51
C ARG A 149 15.71 10.53 3.86
N ALA A 150 15.64 9.60 2.89
CA ALA A 150 16.82 9.16 2.16
C ALA A 150 17.37 10.29 1.27
N VAL A 151 16.50 11.09 0.62
CA VAL A 151 16.92 12.30 -0.11
C VAL A 151 17.61 13.29 0.81
N ALA A 152 17.05 13.54 2.00
CA ALA A 152 17.66 14.42 2.99
C ALA A 152 19.03 13.90 3.48
N ALA A 153 19.26 12.59 3.43
CA ALA A 153 20.53 11.94 3.74
C ALA A 153 21.52 11.90 2.56
N GLY A 154 21.18 12.53 1.41
CA GLY A 154 22.07 12.66 0.26
C GLY A 154 21.93 11.57 -0.82
N PHE A 155 20.89 10.74 -0.76
CA PHE A 155 20.62 9.71 -1.77
C PHE A 155 19.66 10.27 -2.84
N PRO A 156 20.12 10.47 -4.10
CA PRO A 156 19.28 11.00 -5.15
C PRO A 156 18.21 10.00 -5.57
N MET A 157 17.06 10.53 -6.01
CA MET A 157 16.05 9.75 -6.72
C MET A 157 16.52 9.46 -8.13
N LEU A 158 16.66 8.18 -8.46
CA LEU A 158 16.93 7.73 -9.82
C LEU A 158 15.62 7.68 -10.62
N ILE A 159 14.53 7.27 -9.98
CA ILE A 159 13.18 7.27 -10.53
C ILE A 159 12.20 7.84 -9.50
N TYR A 160 11.39 8.81 -9.89
CA TYR A 160 10.26 9.30 -9.12
C TYR A 160 8.99 8.53 -9.53
N GLY A 161 8.66 7.49 -8.79
CA GLY A 161 7.61 6.55 -9.15
C GLY A 161 6.20 7.10 -9.27
N PRO A 162 5.78 8.12 -8.46
CA PRO A 162 4.43 8.68 -8.59
C PRO A 162 4.09 9.22 -9.98
N GLU A 163 5.08 9.72 -10.74
CA GLU A 163 4.86 10.20 -12.12
C GLU A 163 4.57 9.07 -13.11
N LEU A 164 5.02 7.86 -12.83
CA LEU A 164 4.77 6.69 -13.68
C LEU A 164 3.31 6.22 -13.64
N ARG A 165 2.57 6.62 -12.59
CA ARG A 165 1.15 6.25 -12.37
C ARG A 165 0.89 4.75 -12.60
N LEU A 166 1.81 3.90 -12.15
CA LEU A 166 1.69 2.45 -12.33
C LEU A 166 0.42 1.93 -11.63
N PRO A 167 -0.57 1.41 -12.39
CA PRO A 167 -1.78 0.84 -11.81
C PRO A 167 -1.42 -0.34 -10.91
N TYR A 168 -1.93 -0.29 -9.67
CA TYR A 168 -1.63 -1.34 -8.71
C TYR A 168 -2.52 -1.20 -7.47
N VAL A 169 -2.91 -2.29 -6.87
CA VAL A 169 -3.57 -2.26 -5.56
C VAL A 169 -2.51 -2.05 -4.48
N ALA A 170 -2.15 -0.79 -4.25
CA ALA A 170 -1.02 -0.44 -3.38
C ALA A 170 -1.37 -0.51 -1.89
N ALA A 171 -2.60 -0.15 -1.53
CA ALA A 171 -3.11 -0.26 -0.18
C ALA A 171 -4.63 -0.44 -0.24
N ALA A 172 -5.09 -1.68 -0.04
CA ALA A 172 -6.51 -2.00 -0.03
C ALA A 172 -6.92 -2.76 1.24
N PHE A 173 -8.17 -2.59 1.64
CA PHE A 173 -8.78 -3.40 2.66
C PHE A 173 -9.20 -4.74 2.06
N VAL A 174 -8.73 -5.80 2.70
CA VAL A 174 -8.96 -7.18 2.30
C VAL A 174 -9.62 -7.93 3.44
N SER A 175 -10.55 -8.79 3.12
CA SER A 175 -11.13 -9.75 4.05
C SER A 175 -11.38 -11.07 3.34
N ARG A 176 -11.96 -12.05 4.05
CA ARG A 176 -12.34 -13.34 3.49
C ARG A 176 -13.87 -13.45 3.43
N ARG A 177 -14.42 -14.08 2.41
CA ARG A 177 -15.88 -14.25 2.23
C ARG A 177 -16.57 -14.87 3.45
N PRO A 178 -16.01 -15.89 4.15
CA PRO A 178 -16.61 -16.39 5.40
C PRO A 178 -16.72 -15.31 6.48
N THR A 179 -15.70 -14.46 6.66
CA THR A 179 -15.72 -13.35 7.63
C THR A 179 -16.84 -12.35 7.28
N LEU A 180 -16.98 -12.00 5.98
CA LEU A 180 -18.05 -11.11 5.52
C LEU A 180 -19.44 -11.69 5.77
N ALA A 181 -19.60 -13.01 5.63
CA ALA A 181 -20.86 -13.70 5.88
C ALA A 181 -21.21 -13.80 7.37
N GLN A 182 -20.21 -14.08 8.21
CA GLN A 182 -20.40 -14.28 9.64
C GLN A 182 -20.53 -12.96 10.42
N ARG A 183 -19.85 -11.89 9.97
CA ARG A 183 -19.75 -10.62 10.68
C ARG A 183 -20.07 -9.39 9.79
N PRO A 184 -21.17 -9.39 9.03
CA PRO A 184 -21.46 -8.33 8.05
C PRO A 184 -21.58 -6.96 8.70
N GLN A 185 -22.18 -6.86 9.89
CA GLN A 185 -22.33 -5.59 10.61
C GLN A 185 -20.97 -5.02 11.05
N VAL A 186 -20.07 -5.86 11.54
CA VAL A 186 -18.72 -5.43 11.95
C VAL A 186 -17.94 -4.88 10.77
N ILE A 187 -18.00 -5.54 9.63
CA ILE A 187 -17.34 -5.09 8.40
C ILE A 187 -17.96 -3.78 7.89
N GLY A 188 -19.29 -3.67 7.92
CA GLY A 188 -19.98 -2.43 7.57
C GLY A 188 -19.59 -1.25 8.46
N GLN A 189 -19.52 -1.46 9.78
CA GLN A 189 -19.02 -0.45 10.72
C GLN A 189 -17.55 -0.10 10.47
N PHE A 190 -16.70 -1.11 10.24
CA PHE A 190 -15.30 -0.88 9.87
C PHE A 190 -15.16 -0.02 8.62
N THR A 191 -15.95 -0.29 7.59
CA THR A 191 -15.91 0.49 6.34
C THR A 191 -16.35 1.95 6.59
N ARG A 192 -17.35 2.19 7.46
CA ARG A 192 -17.74 3.55 7.90
C ARG A 192 -16.61 4.28 8.64
N VAL A 193 -15.94 3.58 9.56
CA VAL A 193 -14.75 4.09 10.27
C VAL A 193 -13.68 4.51 9.28
N MET A 194 -13.40 3.69 8.27
CA MET A 194 -12.37 4.00 7.27
C MET A 194 -12.79 5.17 6.36
N ALA A 195 -14.06 5.29 6.00
CA ALA A 195 -14.57 6.43 5.23
C ALA A 195 -14.41 7.77 5.99
N GLU A 196 -14.74 7.81 7.28
CA GLU A 196 -14.51 9.00 8.11
C GLU A 196 -13.02 9.28 8.32
N ALA A 197 -12.20 8.25 8.49
CA ALA A 197 -10.75 8.41 8.60
C ALA A 197 -10.14 8.95 7.31
N ALA A 198 -10.66 8.55 6.14
CA ALA A 198 -10.28 9.12 4.84
C ALA A 198 -10.58 10.62 4.79
N LYS A 199 -11.76 11.05 5.28
CA LYS A 199 -12.11 12.48 5.37
C LYS A 199 -11.12 13.25 6.24
N ILE A 200 -10.83 12.76 7.44
CA ILE A 200 -9.84 13.39 8.34
C ILE A 200 -8.49 13.49 7.64
N GLN A 201 -8.05 12.41 7.00
CA GLN A 201 -6.76 12.36 6.31
C GLN A 201 -6.63 13.44 5.22
N HIS A 202 -7.72 13.78 4.54
CA HIS A 202 -7.73 14.79 3.47
C HIS A 202 -7.97 16.22 3.96
N THR A 203 -8.55 16.41 5.16
CA THR A 203 -9.02 17.74 5.60
C THR A 203 -8.35 18.26 6.86
N ASP A 204 -7.68 17.42 7.64
CA ASP A 204 -7.00 17.82 8.89
C ASP A 204 -5.51 17.42 8.85
N LYS A 205 -4.74 18.21 8.09
CA LYS A 205 -3.30 18.00 7.88
C LYS A 205 -2.52 17.95 9.21
N GLU A 206 -2.87 18.82 10.15
CA GLU A 206 -2.18 18.88 11.45
C GLU A 206 -2.42 17.63 12.30
N PHE A 207 -3.65 17.15 12.32
CA PHE A 207 -3.96 15.89 13.00
C PHE A 207 -3.22 14.71 12.37
N VAL A 208 -3.16 14.66 11.02
CA VAL A 208 -2.40 13.63 10.31
C VAL A 208 -0.92 13.68 10.71
N TYR A 209 -0.32 14.86 10.81
CA TYR A 209 1.07 15.03 11.22
C TYR A 209 1.32 14.54 12.65
N LYS A 210 0.42 14.87 13.58
CA LYS A 210 0.48 14.37 14.96
C LYS A 210 0.47 12.84 14.99
N VAL A 211 -0.41 12.22 14.20
CA VAL A 211 -0.53 10.76 14.12
C VAL A 211 0.73 10.14 13.50
N LEU A 212 1.19 10.64 12.35
CA LEU A 212 2.41 10.14 11.70
C LEU A 212 3.64 10.34 12.60
N GLY A 213 3.75 11.49 13.25
CA GLY A 213 4.81 11.78 14.22
C GLY A 213 4.88 10.73 15.33
N LYS A 214 3.72 10.37 15.89
CA LYS A 214 3.60 9.36 16.95
C LYS A 214 4.04 7.97 16.48
N TYR A 215 3.49 7.50 15.36
CA TYR A 215 3.68 6.10 14.90
C TYR A 215 4.99 5.88 14.14
N LEU A 216 5.48 6.89 13.41
CA LEU A 216 6.71 6.80 12.62
C LEU A 216 7.91 7.46 13.31
N ARG A 217 7.71 8.02 14.52
CA ARG A 217 8.73 8.79 15.26
C ARG A 217 9.36 9.87 14.37
N LEU A 218 8.51 10.62 13.68
CA LEU A 218 8.90 11.64 12.71
C LEU A 218 8.49 13.02 13.20
N THR A 219 9.47 13.88 13.50
CA THR A 219 9.26 15.24 14.01
C THR A 219 9.63 16.33 13.00
N ASP A 220 10.39 15.97 11.95
CA ASP A 220 10.80 16.92 10.93
C ASP A 220 9.60 17.36 10.10
N ARG A 221 9.23 18.63 10.25
CA ARG A 221 8.08 19.24 9.57
C ARG A 221 8.22 19.23 8.04
N LYS A 222 9.42 19.45 7.52
CA LYS A 222 9.64 19.46 6.06
C LYS A 222 9.40 18.08 5.45
N ILE A 223 9.84 17.03 6.15
CA ILE A 223 9.61 15.65 5.73
C ILE A 223 8.12 15.31 5.83
N LEU A 224 7.42 15.73 6.89
CA LEU A 224 5.98 15.55 7.02
C LEU A 224 5.22 16.25 5.91
N ASP A 225 5.55 17.52 5.62
CA ASP A 225 4.92 18.30 4.54
C ASP A 225 5.12 17.62 3.18
N SER A 226 6.37 17.32 2.82
CA SER A 226 6.71 16.66 1.55
C SER A 226 5.99 15.32 1.40
N SER A 227 5.98 14.51 2.46
CA SER A 227 5.34 13.19 2.45
C SER A 227 3.82 13.27 2.32
N TYR A 228 3.19 14.19 3.05
CA TYR A 228 1.76 14.40 2.95
C TYR A 228 1.35 14.89 1.56
N ASP A 229 2.01 15.93 1.05
CA ASP A 229 1.68 16.55 -0.22
C ASP A 229 1.95 15.63 -1.42
N SER A 230 2.93 14.73 -1.30
CA SER A 230 3.19 13.72 -2.33
C SER A 230 2.16 12.59 -2.35
N GLU A 231 1.63 12.20 -1.19
CA GLU A 231 0.74 11.04 -1.05
C GLU A 231 -0.74 11.40 -1.17
N ILE A 232 -1.18 12.55 -0.60
CA ILE A 232 -2.61 12.85 -0.42
C ILE A 232 -3.40 12.85 -1.73
N LYS A 233 -2.79 13.31 -2.81
CA LYS A 233 -3.41 13.38 -4.15
C LYS A 233 -3.65 12.01 -4.80
N PHE A 234 -3.06 10.95 -4.26
CA PHE A 234 -3.19 9.57 -4.76
C PHE A 234 -4.05 8.70 -3.84
N LEU A 235 -4.50 9.25 -2.71
CA LEU A 235 -5.39 8.52 -1.81
C LEU A 235 -6.83 8.64 -2.27
N GLU A 236 -7.55 7.53 -2.23
CA GLU A 236 -8.94 7.45 -2.67
C GLU A 236 -9.88 7.98 -1.57
N PRO A 237 -10.54 9.13 -1.78
CA PRO A 237 -11.39 9.71 -0.74
C PRO A 237 -12.61 8.84 -0.42
N ARG A 238 -13.16 8.14 -1.43
CA ARG A 238 -14.32 7.25 -1.28
C ARG A 238 -13.94 5.77 -1.21
N LEU A 239 -12.67 5.45 -0.95
CA LEU A 239 -12.13 4.09 -0.85
C LEU A 239 -12.37 3.24 -2.10
N GLU A 240 -12.43 3.87 -3.27
CA GLU A 240 -12.75 3.22 -4.54
C GLU A 240 -11.70 2.18 -4.92
N ILE A 241 -12.15 1.00 -5.34
CA ILE A 241 -11.30 -0.06 -5.88
C ILE A 241 -11.25 0.10 -7.40
N LYS A 242 -10.05 0.31 -7.94
CA LYS A 242 -9.87 0.43 -9.39
C LYS A 242 -9.47 -0.92 -9.98
N PRO A 243 -10.30 -1.49 -10.86
CA PRO A 243 -10.06 -2.80 -11.47
C PRO A 243 -8.70 -2.92 -12.18
N GLU A 244 -8.21 -1.80 -12.75
CA GLU A 244 -6.95 -1.75 -13.49
C GLU A 244 -5.75 -2.16 -12.63
N GLY A 245 -5.77 -1.85 -11.34
CA GLY A 245 -4.72 -2.24 -10.40
C GLY A 245 -4.69 -3.75 -10.14
N ILE A 246 -5.86 -4.39 -10.10
CA ILE A 246 -5.99 -5.84 -9.96
C ILE A 246 -5.56 -6.52 -11.27
N GLN A 247 -6.03 -6.01 -12.40
CA GLN A 247 -5.68 -6.52 -13.72
C GLN A 247 -4.17 -6.51 -13.95
N ALA A 248 -3.49 -5.40 -13.64
CA ALA A 248 -2.04 -5.28 -13.79
C ALA A 248 -1.28 -6.33 -12.95
N ILE A 249 -1.76 -6.62 -11.75
CA ILE A 249 -1.17 -7.68 -10.90
C ILE A 249 -1.43 -9.07 -11.49
N LEU A 250 -2.65 -9.35 -11.96
CA LEU A 250 -2.99 -10.63 -12.59
C LEU A 250 -2.12 -10.89 -13.82
N GLU A 251 -1.88 -9.89 -14.66
CA GLU A 251 -1.00 -9.98 -15.82
C GLU A 251 0.46 -10.29 -15.41
N GLU A 252 0.95 -9.67 -14.34
CA GLU A 252 2.28 -9.97 -13.82
C GLU A 252 2.38 -11.39 -13.24
N VAL A 253 1.37 -11.81 -12.47
CA VAL A 253 1.29 -13.16 -11.92
C VAL A 253 1.19 -14.22 -13.03
N ALA A 254 0.46 -13.92 -14.11
CA ALA A 254 0.29 -14.84 -15.24
C ALA A 254 1.60 -15.17 -15.98
N LYS A 255 2.65 -14.36 -15.83
CA LYS A 255 3.97 -14.65 -16.40
C LYS A 255 4.65 -15.86 -15.75
N VAL A 256 4.28 -16.14 -14.49
CA VAL A 256 4.86 -17.26 -13.70
C VAL A 256 3.83 -18.31 -13.32
N ASP A 257 2.54 -17.97 -13.27
CA ASP A 257 1.44 -18.88 -12.97
C ASP A 257 0.28 -18.66 -13.96
N PRO A 258 0.16 -19.52 -14.99
CA PRO A 258 -0.87 -19.36 -16.03
C PRO A 258 -2.31 -19.39 -15.52
N ARG A 259 -2.58 -19.92 -14.32
CA ARG A 259 -3.92 -19.95 -13.71
C ARG A 259 -4.47 -18.54 -13.50
N ALA A 260 -3.59 -17.55 -13.33
CA ALA A 260 -4.00 -16.15 -13.19
C ALA A 260 -4.80 -15.62 -14.39
N LYS A 261 -4.62 -16.19 -15.59
CA LYS A 261 -5.39 -15.82 -16.80
C LYS A 261 -6.87 -16.20 -16.71
N GLN A 262 -7.23 -17.10 -15.81
CA GLN A 262 -8.60 -17.59 -15.64
C GLN A 262 -9.36 -16.80 -14.54
N VAL A 263 -8.65 -16.00 -13.75
CA VAL A 263 -9.24 -15.21 -12.68
C VAL A 263 -9.86 -13.95 -13.25
N LYS A 264 -11.13 -13.72 -12.94
CA LYS A 264 -11.82 -12.48 -13.29
C LYS A 264 -11.59 -11.44 -12.19
N VAL A 265 -11.38 -10.20 -12.58
CA VAL A 265 -11.16 -9.08 -11.63
C VAL A 265 -12.34 -8.94 -10.67
N GLU A 266 -13.56 -9.12 -11.18
CA GLU A 266 -14.81 -9.02 -10.43
C GLU A 266 -14.90 -10.05 -9.29
N ASP A 267 -14.29 -11.22 -9.45
CA ASP A 267 -14.28 -12.27 -8.43
C ASP A 267 -13.46 -11.87 -7.20
N LEU A 268 -12.54 -10.91 -7.35
CA LEU A 268 -11.68 -10.38 -6.30
C LEU A 268 -12.26 -9.15 -5.59
N ILE A 269 -13.43 -8.65 -6.01
CA ILE A 269 -14.00 -7.40 -5.47
C ILE A 269 -15.34 -7.68 -4.79
N ASP A 270 -15.53 -7.10 -3.61
CA ASP A 270 -16.84 -7.06 -2.95
C ASP A 270 -17.18 -5.62 -2.56
N ARG A 271 -17.99 -4.96 -3.38
CA ARG A 271 -18.36 -3.54 -3.23
C ARG A 271 -19.51 -3.30 -2.26
N ARG A 272 -20.21 -4.33 -1.79
CA ARG A 272 -21.47 -4.17 -1.05
C ARG A 272 -21.41 -3.12 0.06
N TYR A 273 -20.31 -3.05 0.80
CA TYR A 273 -20.16 -2.09 1.90
C TYR A 273 -19.93 -0.66 1.42
N LEU A 274 -19.22 -0.46 0.33
CA LEU A 274 -19.06 0.85 -0.31
C LEU A 274 -20.38 1.33 -0.89
N ASP A 275 -21.14 0.44 -1.54
CA ASP A 275 -22.45 0.72 -2.12
C ASP A 275 -23.48 1.06 -1.01
N GLU A 276 -23.37 0.44 0.17
CA GLU A 276 -24.19 0.80 1.34
C GLU A 276 -23.85 2.21 1.85
N LEU A 277 -22.57 2.60 1.84
CA LEU A 277 -22.16 3.95 2.23
C LEU A 277 -22.69 5.02 1.25
N ASP A 278 -22.67 4.72 -0.06
CA ASP A 278 -23.27 5.59 -1.07
C ASP A 278 -24.78 5.70 -0.88
N LYS A 279 -25.51 4.58 -0.78
CA LYS A 279 -26.97 4.53 -0.59
C LYS A 279 -27.41 5.22 0.71
N SER A 280 -26.60 5.13 1.78
CA SER A 280 -26.90 5.82 3.04
C SER A 280 -26.61 7.32 3.01
N GLY A 281 -26.07 7.85 1.91
CA GLY A 281 -25.67 9.25 1.78
C GLY A 281 -24.43 9.64 2.59
N LEU A 282 -23.72 8.67 3.19
CA LEU A 282 -22.55 8.99 4.01
C LEU A 282 -21.42 9.61 3.17
N PHE A 283 -21.11 9.06 2.00
CA PHE A 283 -20.10 9.64 1.13
C PHE A 283 -20.49 11.05 0.66
N ALA A 284 -21.76 11.28 0.31
CA ALA A 284 -22.23 12.61 -0.03
C ALA A 284 -22.05 13.60 1.14
N LYS A 285 -22.43 13.18 2.36
CA LYS A 285 -22.23 13.99 3.58
C LYS A 285 -20.75 14.31 3.84
N LEU A 286 -19.85 13.36 3.60
CA LEU A 286 -18.42 13.55 3.83
C LEU A 286 -17.77 14.43 2.76
N TRP A 287 -18.16 14.28 1.49
CA TRP A 287 -17.39 14.85 0.37
C TRP A 287 -18.13 15.95 -0.41
N ASP A 288 -19.46 15.89 -0.52
CA ASP A 288 -20.25 16.80 -1.36
C ASP A 288 -20.91 17.92 -0.53
N GLY A 289 -20.81 17.86 0.80
CA GLY A 289 -21.29 18.91 1.69
C GLY A 289 -20.51 20.22 1.48
N LYS A 290 -21.22 21.31 1.18
CA LYS A 290 -20.64 22.67 1.10
C LYS A 290 -19.78 22.94 2.33
N LYS A 291 -18.61 23.52 2.08
CA LYS A 291 -17.71 24.08 3.11
C LYS A 291 -18.44 25.06 4.00
#